data_1951fc5b871fc210be54d927982074dc
#
_entry.id   1951fc5b871fc210be54d927982074dc
#
_cell.length_a   1.000
_cell.length_b   1.000
_cell.length_c   1.000
_cell.angle_alpha   90.00
_cell.angle_beta   90.00
_cell.angle_gamma   90.00
#
_symmetry.space_group_name_H-M   'P 1'
#
loop_
_entity.id
_entity.type
_entity.pdbx_description
1 polymer ?
#
loop_
_entity_poly.entity_id
_entity_poly.type
_entity_poly.pdbx_seq_one_letter_code
_entity_poly.pdbx_strand_id
1 'polypeptide(L)'
;MKVLIVEDDPLHRTYLGEAVRAALPECDIVLEAGDGATGEKLAREHASDRVVMDLQMSPRNGIEAARTIWRERPDTRILFWSNYADEANVRGISRIVPAGAAYGYVLKSASDERLRLALRSIFIEDQCVIDREVRGLQQKSTGGAGGFTDSEYEVLIDIALGLTDRTIARRRNLSLRSVQNRLQQLYEKLGVYQPDDGAGTQARFNLRSRAVTVSLLRKLVNHTALERAEIELARWLEKDGHGRRP
;
A
#
# COMPACT_ATOMS: atom_id res chain seq x y z
N MET A 1 -4.26 26.19 13.41
CA MET A 1 -4.28 24.97 12.60
C MET A 1 -3.86 23.78 13.45
N LYS A 2 -4.45 22.59 13.25
CA LYS A 2 -4.07 21.36 13.96
C LYS A 2 -3.42 20.37 12.99
N VAL A 3 -2.33 19.71 13.42
CA VAL A 3 -1.69 18.62 12.66
C VAL A 3 -1.61 17.39 13.56
N LEU A 4 -2.02 16.25 13.04
CA LEU A 4 -1.89 14.94 13.71
C LEU A 4 -0.69 14.20 13.10
N ILE A 5 0.21 13.72 13.93
CA ILE A 5 1.33 12.85 13.57
C ILE A 5 1.01 11.44 14.05
N VAL A 6 1.05 10.46 13.14
CA VAL A 6 0.82 9.05 13.44
C VAL A 6 2.08 8.28 13.01
N GLU A 7 2.88 7.90 13.98
CA GLU A 7 4.21 7.29 13.80
C GLU A 7 4.52 6.46 15.05
N ASP A 8 4.91 5.21 14.90
CA ASP A 8 5.16 4.29 16.04
C ASP A 8 6.55 4.51 16.66
N ASP A 9 7.56 4.91 15.88
CA ASP A 9 8.89 5.22 16.39
C ASP A 9 8.89 6.59 17.11
N PRO A 10 9.25 6.64 18.43
CA PRO A 10 9.24 7.89 19.19
C PRO A 10 10.24 8.93 18.67
N LEU A 11 11.40 8.50 18.14
CA LEU A 11 12.40 9.44 17.61
C LEU A 11 11.91 10.07 16.32
N HIS A 12 11.34 9.27 15.42
CA HIS A 12 10.72 9.76 14.19
C HIS A 12 9.55 10.69 14.49
N ARG A 13 8.74 10.37 15.49
CA ARG A 13 7.60 11.20 15.91
C ARG A 13 8.05 12.55 16.43
N THR A 14 9.09 12.59 17.28
CA THR A 14 9.70 13.85 17.76
C THR A 14 10.25 14.68 16.61
N TYR A 15 11.01 14.05 15.69
CA TYR A 15 11.54 14.70 14.50
C TYR A 15 10.43 15.33 13.63
N LEU A 16 9.36 14.60 13.38
CA LEU A 16 8.19 15.11 12.64
C LEU A 16 7.54 16.30 13.35
N GLY A 17 7.44 16.26 14.68
CA GLY A 17 6.93 17.37 15.48
C GLY A 17 7.73 18.65 15.28
N GLU A 18 9.06 18.54 15.27
CA GLU A 18 9.96 19.66 14.98
C GLU A 18 9.83 20.15 13.53
N ALA A 19 9.80 19.23 12.58
CA ALA A 19 9.64 19.55 11.16
C ALA A 19 8.31 20.26 10.87
N VAL A 20 7.21 19.82 11.48
CA VAL A 20 5.88 20.44 11.37
C VAL A 20 5.91 21.87 11.93
N ARG A 21 6.43 22.07 13.13
CA ARG A 21 6.52 23.43 13.73
C ARG A 21 7.39 24.37 12.92
N ALA A 22 8.49 23.87 12.35
CA ALA A 22 9.38 24.65 11.50
C ALA A 22 8.78 25.01 10.13
N ALA A 23 8.02 24.06 9.54
CA ALA A 23 7.41 24.26 8.21
C ALA A 23 6.10 25.07 8.26
N LEU A 24 5.36 24.99 9.37
CA LEU A 24 4.01 25.50 9.54
C LEU A 24 3.91 26.39 10.80
N PRO A 25 4.43 27.61 10.77
CA PRO A 25 4.37 28.54 11.93
C PRO A 25 2.94 28.81 12.43
N GLU A 26 1.93 28.63 11.55
CA GLU A 26 0.52 28.75 11.85
C GLU A 26 -0.09 27.49 12.53
N CYS A 27 0.73 26.50 12.84
CA CYS A 27 0.30 25.30 13.55
C CYS A 27 0.24 25.54 15.06
N ASP A 28 -0.98 25.63 15.61
CA ASP A 28 -1.18 25.85 17.05
C ASP A 28 -1.05 24.56 17.86
N ILE A 29 -1.46 23.43 17.29
CA ILE A 29 -1.56 22.15 17.99
C ILE A 29 -0.98 21.03 17.12
N VAL A 30 0.01 20.34 17.68
CA VAL A 30 0.50 19.06 17.14
C VAL A 30 0.00 17.95 18.06
N LEU A 31 -0.80 17.06 17.51
CA LEU A 31 -1.27 15.84 18.15
C LEU A 31 -0.38 14.67 17.74
N GLU A 32 -0.15 13.73 18.63
CA GLU A 32 0.76 12.60 18.39
C GLU A 32 0.07 11.28 18.73
N ALA A 33 0.20 10.29 17.84
CA ALA A 33 -0.27 8.93 18.01
C ALA A 33 0.87 7.95 17.70
N GLY A 34 1.01 6.89 18.49
CA GLY A 34 2.01 5.86 18.31
C GLY A 34 1.53 4.65 17.48
N ASP A 35 0.31 4.67 16.99
CA ASP A 35 -0.27 3.61 16.15
C ASP A 35 -1.48 4.11 15.36
N GLY A 36 -1.88 3.34 14.33
CA GLY A 36 -2.99 3.74 13.46
C GLY A 36 -4.34 3.84 14.16
N ALA A 37 -4.64 2.99 15.15
CA ALA A 37 -5.92 3.00 15.86
C ALA A 37 -6.06 4.25 16.74
N THR A 38 -4.99 4.60 17.46
CA THR A 38 -4.90 5.84 18.22
C THR A 38 -4.99 7.06 17.28
N GLY A 39 -4.34 6.99 16.11
CA GLY A 39 -4.42 8.01 15.07
C GLY A 39 -5.84 8.26 14.59
N GLU A 40 -6.60 7.20 14.26
CA GLU A 40 -8.02 7.30 13.87
C GLU A 40 -8.88 7.97 14.96
N LYS A 41 -8.66 7.56 16.22
CA LYS A 41 -9.37 8.11 17.37
C LYS A 41 -9.10 9.61 17.52
N LEU A 42 -7.84 10.02 17.53
CA LEU A 42 -7.45 11.43 17.67
C LEU A 42 -7.92 12.28 16.49
N ALA A 43 -7.84 11.76 15.26
CA ALA A 43 -8.35 12.45 14.07
C ALA A 43 -9.84 12.78 14.22
N ARG A 44 -10.63 11.86 14.74
CA ARG A 44 -12.07 12.03 14.99
C ARG A 44 -12.34 13.01 16.11
N GLU A 45 -11.72 12.81 17.30
CA GLU A 45 -11.96 13.61 18.51
C GLU A 45 -11.57 15.08 18.33
N HIS A 46 -10.48 15.33 17.64
CA HIS A 46 -9.95 16.68 17.43
C HIS A 46 -10.34 17.29 16.09
N ALA A 47 -11.08 16.56 15.27
CA ALA A 47 -11.45 16.96 13.92
C ALA A 47 -10.23 17.39 13.09
N SER A 48 -9.10 16.67 13.22
CA SER A 48 -7.86 16.99 12.51
C SER A 48 -8.02 16.74 11.02
N ASP A 49 -7.77 17.77 10.23
CA ASP A 49 -7.87 17.76 8.77
C ASP A 49 -6.49 17.69 8.07
N ARG A 50 -5.42 17.58 8.86
CA ARG A 50 -4.03 17.44 8.40
C ARG A 50 -3.35 16.35 9.17
N VAL A 51 -2.83 15.34 8.46
CA VAL A 51 -2.25 14.15 9.07
C VAL A 51 -0.92 13.83 8.41
N VAL A 52 0.14 13.65 9.20
CA VAL A 52 1.36 12.95 8.78
C VAL A 52 1.24 11.52 9.24
N MET A 53 1.39 10.55 8.32
CA MET A 53 1.08 9.15 8.54
C MET A 53 2.24 8.25 8.14
N ASP A 54 2.81 7.50 9.07
CA ASP A 54 3.64 6.36 8.69
C ASP A 54 2.78 5.23 8.11
N LEU A 55 3.32 4.49 7.16
CA LEU A 55 2.65 3.37 6.53
C LEU A 55 2.84 2.05 7.29
N GLN A 56 3.96 1.90 7.98
CA GLN A 56 4.38 0.64 8.61
C GLN A 56 4.27 0.69 10.12
N MET A 57 3.08 0.55 10.64
CA MET A 57 2.80 0.50 12.08
C MET A 57 2.04 -0.77 12.43
N SER A 58 2.15 -1.22 13.67
CA SER A 58 1.40 -2.36 14.23
C SER A 58 0.64 -1.90 15.49
N PRO A 59 -0.56 -2.43 15.77
CA PRO A 59 -1.30 -3.47 15.03
C PRO A 59 -2.09 -2.96 13.82
N ARG A 60 -2.23 -1.64 13.64
CA ARG A 60 -3.00 -1.01 12.57
C ARG A 60 -2.10 -0.14 11.71
N ASN A 61 -1.93 -0.53 10.44
CA ASN A 61 -1.06 0.17 9.51
C ASN A 61 -1.65 1.49 9.01
N GLY A 62 -0.79 2.35 8.44
CA GLY A 62 -1.20 3.69 8.02
C GLY A 62 -2.20 3.72 6.86
N ILE A 63 -2.21 2.71 5.97
CA ILE A 63 -3.20 2.64 4.87
C ILE A 63 -4.60 2.36 5.43
N GLU A 64 -4.72 1.47 6.41
CA GLU A 64 -5.99 1.17 7.06
C GLU A 64 -6.51 2.36 7.86
N ALA A 65 -5.61 3.02 8.61
CA ALA A 65 -5.94 4.23 9.35
C ALA A 65 -6.40 5.36 8.41
N ALA A 66 -5.64 5.64 7.35
CA ALA A 66 -5.99 6.63 6.33
C ALA A 66 -7.34 6.33 5.66
N ARG A 67 -7.63 5.05 5.36
CA ARG A 67 -8.93 4.64 4.81
C ARG A 67 -10.08 5.00 5.74
N THR A 68 -9.94 4.77 7.05
CA THR A 68 -10.96 5.11 8.04
C THR A 68 -11.13 6.62 8.14
N ILE A 69 -10.01 7.36 8.23
CA ILE A 69 -10.01 8.82 8.31
C ILE A 69 -10.69 9.42 7.08
N TRP A 70 -10.31 9.01 5.87
CA TRP A 70 -10.89 9.55 4.63
C TRP A 70 -12.36 9.15 4.42
N ARG A 71 -12.78 7.97 4.90
CA ARG A 71 -14.19 7.58 4.85
C ARG A 71 -15.06 8.49 5.73
N GLU A 72 -14.54 8.93 6.87
CA GLU A 72 -15.24 9.82 7.80
C GLU A 72 -15.10 11.29 7.37
N ARG A 73 -13.95 11.67 6.83
CA ARG A 73 -13.60 13.04 6.44
C ARG A 73 -12.79 13.05 5.13
N PRO A 74 -13.45 13.01 3.98
CA PRO A 74 -12.81 12.91 2.66
C PRO A 74 -11.84 14.05 2.33
N ASP A 75 -12.03 15.22 2.93
CA ASP A 75 -11.21 16.42 2.71
C ASP A 75 -9.93 16.45 3.57
N THR A 76 -9.67 15.41 4.36
CA THR A 76 -8.45 15.32 5.16
C THR A 76 -7.22 15.25 4.25
N ARG A 77 -6.25 16.13 4.49
CA ARG A 77 -4.95 16.13 3.81
C ARG A 77 -4.03 15.15 4.51
N ILE A 78 -3.47 14.20 3.79
CA ILE A 78 -2.57 13.19 4.38
C ILE A 78 -1.22 13.21 3.68
N LEU A 79 -0.15 13.42 4.46
CA LEU A 79 1.22 13.18 4.04
C LEU A 79 1.65 11.79 4.54
N PHE A 80 1.80 10.84 3.64
CA PHE A 80 2.45 9.56 3.95
C PHE A 80 3.96 9.76 4.00
N TRP A 81 4.57 9.32 5.09
CA TRP A 81 6.00 9.42 5.32
C TRP A 81 6.54 8.02 5.63
N SER A 82 7.30 7.41 4.71
CA SER A 82 7.62 5.98 4.75
C SER A 82 9.08 5.69 4.42
N ASN A 83 9.61 4.61 4.97
CA ASN A 83 10.97 4.15 4.64
C ASN A 83 11.14 3.67 3.20
N TYR A 84 10.07 3.24 2.54
CA TYR A 84 10.15 2.54 1.26
C TYR A 84 9.15 3.06 0.23
N ALA A 85 9.61 3.11 -1.02
CA ALA A 85 8.74 3.24 -2.18
C ALA A 85 8.32 1.82 -2.64
N ASP A 86 7.21 1.31 -2.08
CA ASP A 86 6.69 -0.02 -2.40
C ASP A 86 5.47 0.07 -3.31
N GLU A 87 5.43 -0.76 -4.37
CA GLU A 87 4.26 -0.80 -5.27
C GLU A 87 2.98 -1.20 -4.51
N ALA A 88 3.09 -2.09 -3.52
CA ALA A 88 1.99 -2.47 -2.65
C ALA A 88 1.37 -1.27 -1.92
N ASN A 89 2.20 -0.38 -1.36
CA ASN A 89 1.77 0.83 -0.68
C ASN A 89 1.12 1.82 -1.65
N VAL A 90 1.75 2.04 -2.82
CA VAL A 90 1.23 2.92 -3.87
C VAL A 90 -0.15 2.46 -4.33
N ARG A 91 -0.33 1.17 -4.61
CA ARG A 91 -1.64 0.57 -4.96
C ARG A 91 -2.65 0.66 -3.82
N GLY A 92 -2.19 0.42 -2.59
CA GLY A 92 -3.02 0.53 -1.40
C GLY A 92 -3.60 1.94 -1.23
N ILE A 93 -2.76 2.96 -1.36
CA ILE A 93 -3.16 4.37 -1.25
C ILE A 93 -4.08 4.76 -2.42
N SER A 94 -3.72 4.45 -3.67
CA SER A 94 -4.51 4.82 -4.85
C SER A 94 -5.95 4.29 -4.82
N ARG A 95 -6.21 3.19 -4.11
CA ARG A 95 -7.54 2.61 -3.94
C ARG A 95 -8.39 3.28 -2.86
N ILE A 96 -7.80 4.10 -2.01
CA ILE A 96 -8.49 4.72 -0.85
C ILE A 96 -8.54 6.24 -0.92
N VAL A 97 -7.70 6.87 -1.73
CA VAL A 97 -7.67 8.33 -1.90
C VAL A 97 -9.00 8.82 -2.46
N PRO A 98 -9.71 9.73 -1.77
CA PRO A 98 -10.91 10.33 -2.30
C PRO A 98 -10.61 11.20 -3.53
N ALA A 99 -11.57 11.34 -4.42
CA ALA A 99 -11.44 12.24 -5.56
C ALA A 99 -11.27 13.70 -5.07
N GLY A 100 -10.19 14.35 -5.50
CA GLY A 100 -9.89 15.74 -5.14
C GLY A 100 -9.15 15.92 -3.81
N ALA A 101 -8.88 14.86 -3.04
CA ALA A 101 -8.11 15.00 -1.80
C ALA A 101 -6.64 15.31 -2.09
N ALA A 102 -6.09 16.32 -1.41
CA ALA A 102 -4.65 16.58 -1.43
C ALA A 102 -3.93 15.56 -0.56
N TYR A 103 -2.93 14.89 -1.11
CA TYR A 103 -2.10 13.96 -0.38
C TYR A 103 -0.66 13.98 -0.86
N GLY A 104 0.24 13.46 -0.03
CA GLY A 104 1.62 13.29 -0.40
C GLY A 104 2.18 11.93 -0.04
N TYR A 105 3.28 11.58 -0.71
CA TYR A 105 4.08 10.42 -0.36
C TYR A 105 5.56 10.80 -0.44
N VAL A 106 6.18 10.95 0.73
CA VAL A 106 7.58 11.34 0.90
C VAL A 106 8.33 10.23 1.61
N LEU A 107 9.54 9.95 1.15
CA LEU A 107 10.38 8.94 1.78
C LEU A 107 11.07 9.49 3.03
N LYS A 108 11.26 8.64 4.06
CA LYS A 108 12.01 9.00 5.28
C LYS A 108 13.47 9.34 4.99
N SER A 109 14.01 8.92 3.83
CA SER A 109 15.34 9.29 3.34
C SER A 109 15.41 10.67 2.66
N ALA A 110 14.29 11.35 2.47
CA ALA A 110 14.25 12.68 1.89
C ALA A 110 14.92 13.71 2.84
N SER A 111 15.46 14.78 2.27
CA SER A 111 16.04 15.86 3.07
C SER A 111 14.97 16.60 3.89
N ASP A 112 15.39 17.23 4.99
CA ASP A 112 14.53 18.09 5.83
C ASP A 112 13.83 19.18 5.01
N GLU A 113 14.54 19.77 4.06
CA GLU A 113 13.99 20.79 3.17
C GLU A 113 12.87 20.22 2.30
N ARG A 114 13.05 19.00 1.76
CA ARG A 114 12.04 18.31 0.97
C ARG A 114 10.79 17.99 1.80
N LEU A 115 10.96 17.52 3.03
CA LEU A 115 9.86 17.26 3.95
C LEU A 115 9.09 18.54 4.27
N ARG A 116 9.78 19.64 4.61
CA ARG A 116 9.16 20.95 4.90
C ARG A 116 8.39 21.49 3.70
N LEU A 117 8.96 21.37 2.49
CA LEU A 117 8.26 21.76 1.26
C LEU A 117 6.99 20.95 1.08
N ALA A 118 7.04 19.63 1.27
CA ALA A 118 5.89 18.76 1.15
C ALA A 118 4.78 19.11 2.17
N LEU A 119 5.15 19.34 3.44
CA LEU A 119 4.21 19.77 4.48
C LEU A 119 3.47 21.05 4.09
N ARG A 120 4.19 22.06 3.59
CA ARG A 120 3.56 23.31 3.15
C ARG A 120 2.66 23.12 1.93
N SER A 121 3.18 22.46 0.88
CA SER A 121 2.43 22.27 -0.35
C SER A 121 1.13 21.51 -0.12
N ILE A 122 1.12 20.47 0.74
CA ILE A 122 -0.07 19.67 1.00
C ILE A 122 -1.02 20.37 1.97
N PHE A 123 -0.49 20.90 3.08
CA PHE A 123 -1.32 21.37 4.19
C PHE A 123 -1.79 22.83 4.05
N ILE A 124 -1.08 23.64 3.25
CA ILE A 124 -1.43 25.04 3.01
C ILE A 124 -1.92 25.27 1.58
N GLU A 125 -1.17 24.74 0.58
CA GLU A 125 -1.42 25.02 -0.83
C GLU A 125 -2.40 24.03 -1.48
N ASP A 126 -2.82 23.00 -0.75
CA ASP A 126 -3.77 21.96 -1.20
C ASP A 126 -3.27 21.18 -2.44
N GLN A 127 -1.94 21.00 -2.54
CA GLN A 127 -1.29 20.33 -3.66
C GLN A 127 -0.86 18.92 -3.33
N CYS A 128 -0.85 18.04 -4.33
CA CYS A 128 -0.28 16.70 -4.19
C CYS A 128 1.23 16.72 -4.37
N VAL A 129 1.95 16.07 -3.46
CA VAL A 129 3.43 15.97 -3.49
C VAL A 129 3.83 14.50 -3.42
N ILE A 130 4.49 14.03 -4.47
CA ILE A 130 4.91 12.63 -4.56
C ILE A 130 6.39 12.60 -4.95
N ASP A 131 7.20 11.86 -4.19
CA ASP A 131 8.60 11.68 -4.50
C ASP A 131 8.80 10.93 -5.83
N ARG A 132 9.87 11.27 -6.54
CA ARG A 132 10.16 10.76 -7.88
C ARG A 132 10.13 9.23 -7.96
N GLU A 133 10.69 8.56 -6.96
CA GLU A 133 10.74 7.10 -6.90
C GLU A 133 9.33 6.50 -6.79
N VAL A 134 8.49 7.08 -5.95
CA VAL A 134 7.08 6.69 -5.75
C VAL A 134 6.27 6.96 -7.01
N ARG A 135 6.48 8.11 -7.67
CA ARG A 135 5.82 8.47 -8.93
C ARG A 135 6.11 7.46 -10.04
N GLY A 136 7.35 6.97 -10.13
CA GLY A 136 7.72 5.91 -11.07
C GLY A 136 6.92 4.62 -10.87
N LEU A 137 6.60 4.27 -9.62
CA LEU A 137 5.76 3.12 -9.29
C LEU A 137 4.29 3.37 -9.60
N GLN A 138 3.77 4.58 -9.34
CA GLN A 138 2.39 4.93 -9.71
C GLN A 138 2.14 4.78 -11.21
N GLN A 139 3.05 5.25 -12.05
CA GLN A 139 2.93 5.11 -13.51
C GLN A 139 2.90 3.64 -13.96
N LYS A 140 3.65 2.77 -13.29
CA LYS A 140 3.63 1.33 -13.54
C LYS A 140 2.34 0.68 -13.04
N SER A 141 1.85 1.08 -11.88
CA SER A 141 0.64 0.50 -11.27
C SER A 141 -0.66 0.86 -11.99
N THR A 142 -0.69 1.95 -12.76
CA THR A 142 -1.86 2.36 -13.57
C THR A 142 -1.91 1.72 -14.96
N GLY A 143 -1.16 0.64 -15.21
CA GLY A 143 -1.18 -0.09 -16.49
C GLY A 143 -0.23 0.48 -17.55
N GLY A 144 0.75 1.29 -17.17
CA GLY A 144 1.86 1.71 -18.02
C GLY A 144 2.67 0.52 -18.54
N ALA A 145 3.45 0.70 -19.60
CA ALA A 145 4.24 -0.37 -20.24
C ALA A 145 5.04 -1.19 -19.21
N GLY A 146 4.67 -2.46 -19.04
CA GLY A 146 5.32 -3.40 -18.12
C GLY A 146 4.73 -3.49 -16.70
N GLY A 147 3.71 -2.71 -16.34
CA GLY A 147 3.04 -2.80 -15.03
C GLY A 147 2.00 -3.91 -14.96
N PHE A 148 1.63 -4.30 -13.72
CA PHE A 148 0.55 -5.26 -13.48
C PHE A 148 -0.80 -4.55 -13.51
N THR A 149 -1.77 -5.16 -14.18
CA THR A 149 -3.18 -4.78 -14.00
C THR A 149 -3.64 -5.17 -12.59
N ASP A 150 -4.72 -4.57 -12.09
CA ASP A 150 -5.26 -4.92 -10.78
C ASP A 150 -5.61 -6.41 -10.68
N SER A 151 -6.18 -6.99 -11.74
CA SER A 151 -6.50 -8.43 -11.78
C SER A 151 -5.26 -9.32 -11.76
N GLU A 152 -4.17 -8.95 -12.41
CA GLU A 152 -2.89 -9.69 -12.34
C GLU A 152 -2.28 -9.55 -10.94
N TYR A 153 -2.31 -8.35 -10.37
CA TYR A 153 -1.81 -8.11 -9.02
C TYR A 153 -2.61 -8.90 -7.97
N GLU A 154 -3.91 -8.98 -8.09
CA GLU A 154 -4.76 -9.79 -7.22
C GLU A 154 -4.44 -11.29 -7.32
N VAL A 155 -4.17 -11.80 -8.52
CA VAL A 155 -3.69 -13.18 -8.71
C VAL A 155 -2.31 -13.38 -8.11
N LEU A 156 -1.41 -12.38 -8.20
CA LEU A 156 -0.09 -12.42 -7.55
C LEU A 156 -0.21 -12.55 -6.03
N ILE A 157 -1.08 -11.76 -5.41
CA ILE A 157 -1.37 -11.86 -3.97
C ILE A 157 -1.92 -13.24 -3.64
N ASP A 158 -2.87 -13.76 -4.40
CA ASP A 158 -3.48 -15.06 -4.15
C ASP A 158 -2.47 -16.22 -4.25
N ILE A 159 -1.53 -16.18 -5.19
CA ILE A 159 -0.46 -17.19 -5.23
C ILE A 159 0.56 -17.00 -4.10
N ALA A 160 0.78 -15.79 -3.62
CA ALA A 160 1.64 -15.54 -2.46
C ALA A 160 1.02 -16.07 -1.16
N LEU A 161 -0.32 -16.11 -1.07
CA LEU A 161 -1.09 -16.78 -0.01
C LEU A 161 -1.16 -18.31 -0.19
N GLY A 162 -0.55 -18.89 -1.22
CA GLY A 162 -0.51 -20.32 -1.45
C GLY A 162 -1.80 -20.90 -2.07
N LEU A 163 -2.73 -20.10 -2.58
CA LEU A 163 -3.99 -20.57 -3.13
C LEU A 163 -3.78 -21.35 -4.45
N THR A 164 -4.56 -22.40 -4.67
CA THR A 164 -4.58 -23.15 -5.95
C THR A 164 -5.31 -22.36 -7.03
N ASP A 165 -5.06 -22.65 -8.31
CA ASP A 165 -5.74 -21.99 -9.44
C ASP A 165 -7.27 -22.10 -9.36
N ARG A 166 -7.77 -23.25 -8.89
CA ARG A 166 -9.21 -23.48 -8.68
C ARG A 166 -9.77 -22.58 -7.58
N THR A 167 -9.04 -22.43 -6.48
CA THR A 167 -9.43 -21.55 -5.36
C THR A 167 -9.41 -20.08 -5.79
N ILE A 168 -8.38 -19.67 -6.54
CA ILE A 168 -8.29 -18.32 -7.10
C ILE A 168 -9.48 -18.06 -8.05
N ALA A 169 -9.78 -19.00 -8.95
CA ALA A 169 -10.90 -18.89 -9.89
C ALA A 169 -12.22 -18.63 -9.14
N ARG A 170 -12.47 -19.37 -8.06
CA ARG A 170 -13.68 -19.21 -7.22
C ARG A 170 -13.67 -17.87 -6.47
N ARG A 171 -12.58 -17.56 -5.79
CA ARG A 171 -12.44 -16.32 -4.98
C ARG A 171 -12.64 -15.06 -5.82
N ARG A 172 -12.10 -15.06 -7.04
CA ARG A 172 -12.12 -13.91 -7.95
C ARG A 172 -13.26 -13.93 -8.96
N ASN A 173 -14.14 -14.93 -8.88
CA ASN A 173 -15.22 -15.15 -9.87
C ASN A 173 -14.70 -15.17 -11.32
N LEU A 174 -13.65 -15.95 -11.55
CA LEU A 174 -12.98 -16.12 -12.84
C LEU A 174 -13.08 -17.58 -13.32
N SER A 175 -12.93 -17.79 -14.63
CA SER A 175 -12.71 -19.13 -15.16
C SER A 175 -11.28 -19.60 -14.84
N LEU A 176 -11.08 -20.93 -14.73
CA LEU A 176 -9.75 -21.51 -14.53
C LEU A 176 -8.78 -21.07 -15.64
N ARG A 177 -9.24 -21.04 -16.89
CA ARG A 177 -8.47 -20.58 -18.05
C ARG A 177 -8.05 -19.10 -17.89
N SER A 178 -8.93 -18.27 -17.37
CA SER A 178 -8.61 -16.85 -17.11
C SER A 178 -7.53 -16.70 -16.05
N VAL A 179 -7.54 -17.52 -15.01
CA VAL A 179 -6.47 -17.52 -13.98
C VAL A 179 -5.15 -17.97 -14.60
N GLN A 180 -5.15 -19.07 -15.37
CA GLN A 180 -3.93 -19.56 -16.03
C GLN A 180 -3.33 -18.54 -17.01
N ASN A 181 -4.15 -17.86 -17.80
CA ASN A 181 -3.69 -16.79 -18.69
C ASN A 181 -3.05 -15.63 -17.89
N ARG A 182 -3.64 -15.22 -16.76
CA ARG A 182 -3.06 -14.17 -15.91
C ARG A 182 -1.75 -14.60 -15.26
N LEU A 183 -1.65 -15.86 -14.83
CA LEU A 183 -0.41 -16.42 -14.31
C LEU A 183 0.68 -16.41 -15.38
N GLN A 184 0.38 -16.78 -16.62
CA GLN A 184 1.34 -16.71 -17.71
C GLN A 184 1.83 -15.28 -17.94
N GLN A 185 0.93 -14.31 -18.06
CA GLN A 185 1.28 -12.90 -18.21
C GLN A 185 2.10 -12.37 -17.02
N LEU A 186 1.76 -12.81 -15.81
CA LEU A 186 2.47 -12.47 -14.60
C LEU A 186 3.91 -13.00 -14.62
N TYR A 187 4.12 -14.26 -15.03
CA TYR A 187 5.46 -14.84 -15.16
C TYR A 187 6.30 -14.11 -16.20
N GLU A 188 5.71 -13.74 -17.33
CA GLU A 188 6.37 -12.95 -18.39
C GLU A 188 6.81 -11.57 -17.85
N LYS A 189 5.91 -10.84 -17.19
CA LYS A 189 6.20 -9.51 -16.61
C LYS A 189 7.25 -9.57 -15.49
N LEU A 190 7.26 -10.65 -14.71
CA LEU A 190 8.27 -10.88 -13.69
C LEU A 190 9.62 -11.35 -14.26
N GLY A 191 9.67 -11.73 -15.54
CA GLY A 191 10.86 -12.33 -16.14
C GLY A 191 11.14 -13.72 -15.55
N VAL A 192 10.09 -14.44 -15.16
CA VAL A 192 10.19 -15.78 -14.58
C VAL A 192 9.81 -16.79 -15.66
N TYR A 193 10.82 -17.36 -16.30
CA TYR A 193 10.64 -18.42 -17.28
C TYR A 193 11.68 -19.50 -17.04
N GLN A 194 11.38 -20.67 -17.52
CA GLN A 194 12.35 -21.74 -17.63
C GLN A 194 13.06 -21.60 -18.98
N PRO A 195 14.39 -21.63 -19.02
CA PRO A 195 15.09 -21.72 -20.30
C PRO A 195 14.61 -22.98 -21.01
N ASP A 196 14.22 -22.86 -22.28
CA ASP A 196 13.92 -23.99 -23.14
C ASP A 196 15.28 -24.50 -23.68
N ASP A 197 15.90 -25.42 -22.95
CA ASP A 197 17.22 -25.93 -23.29
C ASP A 197 17.15 -27.00 -24.41
N GLY A 198 15.98 -27.23 -25.03
CA GLY A 198 15.80 -28.20 -26.12
C GLY A 198 16.05 -29.68 -25.76
N ALA A 199 16.37 -29.97 -24.50
CA ALA A 199 16.87 -31.27 -24.04
C ALA A 199 15.90 -32.03 -23.12
N GLY A 200 14.61 -31.67 -23.07
CA GLY A 200 13.62 -32.35 -22.21
C GLY A 200 13.96 -32.29 -20.71
N THR A 201 14.72 -31.28 -20.30
CA THR A 201 15.29 -31.17 -18.97
C THR A 201 14.22 -30.88 -17.93
N GLN A 202 14.32 -31.56 -16.81
CA GLN A 202 13.47 -31.39 -15.63
C GLN A 202 13.42 -29.92 -15.19
N ALA A 203 12.22 -29.40 -14.93
CA ALA A 203 12.01 -28.02 -14.52
C ALA A 203 12.94 -27.61 -13.35
N ARG A 204 13.84 -26.64 -13.57
CA ARG A 204 14.86 -26.22 -12.60
C ARG A 204 14.26 -25.57 -11.35
N PHE A 205 13.06 -25.01 -11.43
CA PHE A 205 12.34 -24.39 -10.31
C PHE A 205 10.84 -24.34 -10.55
N ASN A 206 10.08 -24.20 -9.47
CA ASN A 206 8.66 -23.97 -9.53
C ASN A 206 8.39 -22.50 -9.90
N LEU A 207 7.76 -22.25 -11.05
CA LEU A 207 7.48 -20.90 -11.56
C LEU A 207 6.67 -20.08 -10.58
N ARG A 208 5.69 -20.70 -9.90
CA ARG A 208 4.83 -20.05 -8.92
C ARG A 208 5.63 -19.56 -7.71
N SER A 209 6.44 -20.43 -7.10
CA SER A 209 7.33 -20.06 -5.99
C SER A 209 8.34 -19.00 -6.41
N ARG A 210 8.90 -19.13 -7.61
CA ARG A 210 9.85 -18.15 -8.15
C ARG A 210 9.20 -16.79 -8.36
N ALA A 211 7.98 -16.74 -8.87
CA ALA A 211 7.22 -15.51 -9.05
C ALA A 211 6.97 -14.79 -7.72
N VAL A 212 6.57 -15.52 -6.69
CA VAL A 212 6.40 -14.98 -5.33
C VAL A 212 7.73 -14.41 -4.80
N THR A 213 8.81 -15.18 -4.89
CA THR A 213 10.14 -14.72 -4.46
C THR A 213 10.57 -13.44 -5.18
N VAL A 214 10.45 -13.40 -6.51
CA VAL A 214 10.81 -12.22 -7.31
C VAL A 214 9.95 -11.02 -6.95
N SER A 215 8.65 -11.22 -6.70
CA SER A 215 7.75 -10.14 -6.33
C SER A 215 8.09 -9.53 -4.96
N LEU A 216 8.48 -10.34 -3.99
CA LEU A 216 8.96 -9.87 -2.68
C LEU A 216 10.28 -9.11 -2.81
N LEU A 217 11.26 -9.65 -3.54
CA LEU A 217 12.55 -9.00 -3.77
C LEU A 217 12.43 -7.65 -4.49
N ARG A 218 11.46 -7.52 -5.41
CA ARG A 218 11.18 -6.28 -6.14
C ARG A 218 10.22 -5.34 -5.41
N LYS A 219 9.81 -5.67 -4.19
CA LYS A 219 8.85 -4.89 -3.37
C LYS A 219 7.51 -4.64 -4.09
N LEU A 220 7.10 -5.55 -4.97
CA LEU A 220 5.77 -5.55 -5.58
C LEU A 220 4.70 -5.99 -4.59
N VAL A 221 5.09 -6.89 -3.69
CA VAL A 221 4.30 -7.39 -2.57
C VAL A 221 5.10 -7.18 -1.30
N ASN A 222 4.46 -6.71 -0.24
CA ASN A 222 5.07 -6.53 1.08
C ASN A 222 4.25 -7.22 2.17
N HIS A 223 4.79 -7.28 3.38
CA HIS A 223 4.17 -7.93 4.54
C HIS A 223 2.76 -7.39 4.80
N THR A 224 2.60 -6.08 4.83
CA THR A 224 1.31 -5.42 5.08
C THR A 224 0.23 -5.80 4.07
N ALA A 225 0.60 -5.90 2.78
CA ALA A 225 -0.33 -6.32 1.74
C ALA A 225 -0.75 -7.79 1.91
N LEU A 226 0.17 -8.66 2.34
CA LEU A 226 -0.12 -10.07 2.61
C LEU A 226 -0.97 -10.26 3.87
N GLU A 227 -0.67 -9.60 4.98
CA GLU A 227 -1.49 -9.65 6.20
C GLU A 227 -2.94 -9.26 5.93
N ARG A 228 -3.12 -8.16 5.22
CA ARG A 228 -4.46 -7.71 4.84
C ARG A 228 -5.16 -8.76 3.96
N ALA A 229 -4.45 -9.30 2.97
CA ALA A 229 -5.02 -10.30 2.06
C ALA A 229 -5.36 -11.62 2.79
N GLU A 230 -4.60 -11.98 3.84
CA GLU A 230 -4.88 -13.12 4.71
C GLU A 230 -6.18 -12.91 5.51
N ILE A 231 -6.38 -11.74 6.08
CA ILE A 231 -7.64 -11.39 6.76
C ILE A 231 -8.83 -11.46 5.79
N GLU A 232 -8.67 -10.95 4.58
CA GLU A 232 -9.70 -11.03 3.53
C GLU A 232 -9.96 -12.48 3.10
N LEU A 233 -8.92 -13.31 3.04
CA LEU A 233 -9.02 -14.73 2.73
C LEU A 233 -9.79 -15.48 3.82
N ALA A 234 -9.47 -15.26 5.09
CA ALA A 234 -10.16 -15.90 6.22
C ALA A 234 -11.67 -15.61 6.17
N ARG A 235 -12.05 -14.35 5.96
CA ARG A 235 -13.46 -13.95 5.82
C ARG A 235 -14.16 -14.59 4.61
N TRP A 236 -13.42 -14.75 3.51
CA TRP A 236 -13.94 -15.42 2.32
C TRP A 236 -14.16 -16.90 2.56
N LEU A 237 -13.21 -17.59 3.22
CA LEU A 237 -13.31 -19.02 3.57
C LEU A 237 -14.51 -19.31 4.50
N GLU A 238 -14.77 -18.45 5.47
CA GLU A 238 -15.93 -18.53 6.35
C GLU A 238 -17.25 -18.52 5.54
N LYS A 239 -17.37 -17.59 4.61
CA LYS A 239 -18.57 -17.47 3.74
C LYS A 239 -18.71 -18.63 2.78
N ASP A 240 -17.61 -19.07 2.18
CA ASP A 240 -17.60 -20.19 1.23
C ASP A 240 -17.89 -21.54 1.92
N GLY A 241 -17.43 -21.72 3.16
CA GLY A 241 -17.73 -22.90 3.99
C GLY A 241 -19.19 -23.01 4.43
N HIS A 242 -19.87 -21.88 4.66
CA HIS A 242 -21.31 -21.88 5.03
C HIS A 242 -22.24 -22.15 3.84
N GLY A 243 -21.79 -21.93 2.60
CA GLY A 243 -22.56 -22.22 1.39
C GLY A 243 -22.58 -23.72 1.00
N ARG A 244 -21.91 -24.60 1.73
CA ARG A 244 -21.79 -26.04 1.45
C ARG A 244 -22.32 -26.94 2.56
N ARG A 245 -23.34 -26.56 3.30
CA ARG A 245 -24.12 -27.52 4.07
C ARG A 245 -25.19 -28.09 3.14
N PRO A 246 -25.21 -29.45 2.96
CA PRO A 246 -26.18 -30.15 2.11
C PRO A 246 -27.62 -29.93 2.58
#